data_a9a363f3f10756cf61878830e438a8f9
#
_entry.id   a9a363f3f10756cf61878830e438a8f9
#
_cell.length_a   1.000
_cell.length_b   1.000
_cell.length_c   1.000
_cell.angle_alpha   90.00
_cell.angle_beta   90.00
_cell.angle_gamma   90.00
#
_symmetry.space_group_name_H-M   'P 1'
#
loop_
_entity.id
_entity.type
_entity.pdbx_description
1 polymer ?
#
loop_
_entity_poly.entity_id
_entity_poly.type
_entity_poly.pdbx_seq_one_letter_code
_entity_poly.pdbx_strand_id
1 'polypeptide(L)'
;MRVFFVSAMNPRSATLFRRLLLAAAVASALAGCAVLDSKQRQWIFQPVRDDWRGFAGTPRGTREFWLDIATGAVSHAGAEGQDAIHAWWMAHEDPAAPVILYLHGSRWNLTGSSYRIERWRAMGFTVMAIDYRGFGKSSGDLPSEAMTYADARAAWNWLKAAVPDPGRRFIYGHSLGGAVAIDLAAALPAGEAAGLITEATFTSIADIVASSQWGFLPVGPLLTQRFESMDKVARITLPKLFIHGTGDRIVPHPMSDRLFAAAAEPKQLLKVEGGGHSNIAWSGFDAYREAIGEFVRSAQARLQNTHATR
;
A
#
# COMPACT_ATOMS: atom_id res chain seq x y z
N MET A 1 -68.00 -21.65 23.08
CA MET A 1 -67.34 -20.78 22.07
C MET A 1 -66.70 -19.64 22.83
N ARG A 2 -65.36 -19.73 23.09
CA ARG A 2 -64.58 -18.68 23.79
C ARG A 2 -64.00 -17.71 22.75
N VAL A 3 -64.56 -16.49 22.75
CA VAL A 3 -64.03 -15.40 21.89
C VAL A 3 -62.81 -14.84 22.59
N PHE A 4 -61.64 -15.02 21.97
CA PHE A 4 -60.39 -14.36 22.41
C PHE A 4 -60.46 -12.87 22.01
N PHE A 5 -60.67 -12.00 22.98
CA PHE A 5 -60.44 -10.57 22.79
C PHE A 5 -58.93 -10.30 22.61
N VAL A 6 -58.52 -9.99 21.40
CA VAL A 6 -57.18 -9.41 21.17
C VAL A 6 -57.25 -7.97 21.69
N SER A 7 -56.68 -7.75 22.86
CA SER A 7 -56.58 -6.41 23.46
C SER A 7 -55.72 -5.52 22.56
N ALA A 8 -56.31 -4.46 22.03
CA ALA A 8 -55.61 -3.50 21.19
C ALA A 8 -54.52 -2.78 22.03
N MET A 9 -53.29 -2.80 21.56
CA MET A 9 -52.14 -2.13 22.21
C MET A 9 -52.38 -0.62 22.29
N ASN A 10 -52.13 -0.02 23.47
CA ASN A 10 -52.20 1.42 23.67
C ASN A 10 -51.30 2.15 22.64
N PRO A 11 -51.77 3.23 21.98
CA PRO A 11 -50.97 3.94 20.95
C PRO A 11 -49.59 4.41 21.43
N ARG A 12 -49.41 4.73 22.70
CA ARG A 12 -48.11 5.04 23.27
C ARG A 12 -47.16 3.83 23.32
N SER A 13 -47.68 2.67 23.69
CA SER A 13 -46.93 1.40 23.72
C SER A 13 -46.58 0.95 22.29
N ALA A 14 -47.48 1.13 21.33
CA ALA A 14 -47.22 0.83 19.91
C ALA A 14 -46.09 1.73 19.32
N THR A 15 -46.10 3.02 19.70
CA THR A 15 -45.05 3.95 19.27
C THR A 15 -43.68 3.60 19.89
N LEU A 16 -43.64 3.25 21.17
CA LEU A 16 -42.42 2.83 21.85
C LEU A 16 -41.87 1.53 21.22
N PHE A 17 -42.74 0.55 20.99
CA PHE A 17 -42.34 -0.71 20.35
C PHE A 17 -41.78 -0.51 18.95
N ARG A 18 -42.39 0.35 18.13
CA ARG A 18 -41.83 0.71 16.79
C ARG A 18 -40.47 1.38 16.89
N ARG A 19 -40.24 2.28 17.85
CA ARG A 19 -38.96 2.91 18.09
C ARG A 19 -37.88 1.90 18.50
N LEU A 20 -38.20 0.96 19.38
CA LEU A 20 -37.31 -0.11 19.80
C LEU A 20 -36.95 -1.05 18.64
N LEU A 21 -37.92 -1.43 17.82
CA LEU A 21 -37.68 -2.25 16.62
C LEU A 21 -36.76 -1.51 15.62
N LEU A 22 -36.99 -0.23 15.38
CA LEU A 22 -36.16 0.57 14.50
C LEU A 22 -34.71 0.68 15.05
N ALA A 23 -34.58 0.94 16.35
CA ALA A 23 -33.28 1.00 17.01
C ALA A 23 -32.52 -0.34 16.91
N ALA A 24 -33.25 -1.47 17.15
CA ALA A 24 -32.66 -2.80 17.00
C ALA A 24 -32.26 -3.11 15.56
N ALA A 25 -33.06 -2.72 14.56
CA ALA A 25 -32.74 -2.89 13.15
C ALA A 25 -31.50 -2.06 12.75
N VAL A 26 -31.41 -0.81 13.20
CA VAL A 26 -30.24 0.05 12.97
C VAL A 26 -29.00 -0.53 13.65
N ALA A 27 -29.09 -0.97 14.90
CA ALA A 27 -27.97 -1.59 15.60
C ALA A 27 -27.48 -2.87 14.89
N SER A 28 -28.41 -3.72 14.42
CA SER A 28 -28.09 -4.92 13.66
C SER A 28 -27.41 -4.60 12.31
N ALA A 29 -27.87 -3.56 11.61
CA ALA A 29 -27.27 -3.12 10.36
C ALA A 29 -25.85 -2.59 10.60
N LEU A 30 -25.63 -1.77 11.63
CA LEU A 30 -24.29 -1.26 11.99
C LEU A 30 -23.34 -2.41 12.38
N ALA A 31 -23.80 -3.37 13.18
CA ALA A 31 -23.02 -4.55 13.53
C ALA A 31 -22.66 -5.37 12.28
N GLY A 32 -23.60 -5.55 11.35
CA GLY A 32 -23.36 -6.22 10.07
C GLY A 32 -22.31 -5.51 9.22
N CYS A 33 -22.37 -4.18 9.13
CA CYS A 33 -21.36 -3.38 8.42
C CYS A 33 -19.97 -3.52 9.06
N ALA A 34 -19.87 -3.50 10.39
CA ALA A 34 -18.59 -3.65 11.09
C ALA A 34 -17.98 -5.05 10.88
N VAL A 35 -18.80 -6.10 10.91
CA VAL A 35 -18.36 -7.47 10.60
C VAL A 35 -17.87 -7.57 9.15
N LEU A 36 -18.63 -7.00 8.20
CA LEU A 36 -18.26 -7.00 6.79
C LEU A 36 -16.94 -6.28 6.56
N ASP A 37 -16.74 -5.09 7.15
CA ASP A 37 -15.47 -4.36 7.08
C ASP A 37 -14.32 -5.19 7.64
N SER A 38 -14.48 -5.75 8.83
CA SER A 38 -13.45 -6.58 9.45
C SER A 38 -13.05 -7.77 8.57
N LYS A 39 -14.04 -8.44 7.95
CA LYS A 39 -13.77 -9.57 7.04
C LYS A 39 -13.04 -9.14 5.77
N GLN A 40 -13.45 -8.02 5.16
CA GLN A 40 -12.74 -7.48 3.99
C GLN A 40 -11.30 -7.15 4.33
N ARG A 41 -11.05 -6.48 5.45
CA ARG A 41 -9.69 -6.17 5.92
C ARG A 41 -8.87 -7.44 6.14
N GLN A 42 -9.41 -8.47 6.78
CA GLN A 42 -8.74 -9.76 6.95
C GLN A 42 -8.36 -10.40 5.61
N TRP A 43 -9.24 -10.38 4.61
CA TRP A 43 -9.00 -11.01 3.31
C TRP A 43 -8.04 -10.22 2.41
N ILE A 44 -8.13 -8.91 2.43
CA ILE A 44 -7.31 -8.03 1.59
C ILE A 44 -5.89 -7.96 2.13
N PHE A 45 -5.73 -7.71 3.43
CA PHE A 45 -4.42 -7.48 4.01
C PHE A 45 -3.70 -8.77 4.41
N GLN A 46 -4.41 -9.75 4.98
CA GLN A 46 -3.85 -11.01 5.51
C GLN A 46 -2.59 -10.76 6.36
N PRO A 47 -2.63 -9.89 7.37
CA PRO A 47 -1.43 -9.43 8.04
C PRO A 47 -0.74 -10.57 8.79
N VAL A 48 0.59 -10.63 8.67
CA VAL A 48 1.45 -11.57 9.39
C VAL A 48 2.33 -10.79 10.35
N ARG A 49 2.34 -11.17 11.63
CA ARG A 49 3.16 -10.57 12.68
C ARG A 49 4.48 -11.28 12.89
N ASP A 50 4.45 -12.60 12.77
CA ASP A 50 5.61 -13.44 12.98
C ASP A 50 6.63 -13.27 11.86
N ASP A 51 7.87 -13.63 12.15
CA ASP A 51 8.91 -13.69 11.13
C ASP A 51 8.52 -14.67 10.03
N TRP A 52 8.79 -14.29 8.79
CA TRP A 52 8.49 -15.12 7.64
C TRP A 52 9.28 -16.43 7.69
N ARG A 53 8.63 -17.53 7.38
CA ARG A 53 9.26 -18.85 7.37
C ARG A 53 10.48 -18.87 6.44
N GLY A 54 11.65 -19.16 7.02
CA GLY A 54 12.93 -19.14 6.29
C GLY A 54 13.67 -17.79 6.34
N PHE A 55 13.17 -16.82 7.10
CA PHE A 55 13.89 -15.60 7.38
C PHE A 55 15.17 -15.89 8.16
N ALA A 56 16.31 -15.51 7.61
CA ALA A 56 17.64 -15.82 8.17
C ALA A 56 18.15 -14.77 9.18
N GLY A 57 17.27 -13.81 9.54
CA GLY A 57 17.62 -12.67 10.40
C GLY A 57 17.72 -11.35 9.63
N THR A 58 17.67 -10.26 10.38
CA THR A 58 17.73 -8.90 9.81
C THR A 58 19.03 -8.72 9.00
N PRO A 59 18.96 -8.25 7.75
CA PRO A 59 20.13 -8.10 6.88
C PRO A 59 21.21 -7.23 7.52
N ARG A 60 22.49 -7.57 7.30
CA ARG A 60 23.61 -6.84 7.89
C ARG A 60 23.61 -5.36 7.52
N GLY A 61 23.87 -4.51 8.52
CA GLY A 61 23.89 -3.06 8.35
C GLY A 61 22.50 -2.41 8.31
N THR A 62 21.45 -3.16 8.61
CA THR A 62 20.11 -2.62 8.80
C THR A 62 20.00 -1.96 10.16
N ARG A 63 19.52 -0.72 10.19
CA ARG A 63 19.07 -0.04 11.40
C ARG A 63 17.56 -0.22 11.53
N GLU A 64 17.13 -0.88 12.59
CA GLU A 64 15.71 -0.99 12.94
C GLU A 64 15.29 0.17 13.84
N PHE A 65 14.09 0.68 13.61
CA PHE A 65 13.49 1.70 14.47
C PHE A 65 11.97 1.69 14.32
N TRP A 66 11.29 2.35 15.26
CA TRP A 66 9.84 2.57 15.20
C TRP A 66 9.55 4.06 15.05
N LEU A 67 8.60 4.37 14.19
CA LEU A 67 8.18 5.73 13.89
C LEU A 67 6.76 5.93 14.42
N ASP A 68 6.60 6.84 15.38
CA ASP A 68 5.29 7.25 15.87
C ASP A 68 4.52 8.00 14.79
N ILE A 69 3.28 7.58 14.52
CA ILE A 69 2.47 8.11 13.41
C ILE A 69 2.03 9.54 13.64
N ALA A 70 1.74 9.92 14.90
CA ALA A 70 1.21 11.24 15.23
C ALA A 70 2.32 12.29 15.32
N THR A 71 3.46 11.93 15.90
CA THR A 71 4.54 12.89 16.23
C THR A 71 5.73 12.81 15.28
N GLY A 72 5.89 11.70 14.55
CA GLY A 72 7.09 11.42 13.76
C GLY A 72 8.34 11.08 14.60
N ALA A 73 8.17 10.91 15.91
CA ALA A 73 9.27 10.57 16.81
C ALA A 73 9.79 9.15 16.52
N VAL A 74 11.11 8.98 16.65
CA VAL A 74 11.80 7.70 16.45
C VAL A 74 12.09 7.05 17.80
N SER A 75 11.73 5.76 17.93
CA SER A 75 12.10 4.90 19.03
C SER A 75 12.93 3.70 18.55
N HIS A 76 13.85 3.23 19.38
CA HIS A 76 14.63 2.00 19.14
C HIS A 76 14.23 0.86 20.09
N ALA A 77 13.27 1.11 20.99
CA ALA A 77 12.86 0.16 22.03
C ALA A 77 11.54 -0.57 21.74
N GLY A 78 10.96 -0.35 20.56
CA GLY A 78 9.66 -0.94 20.20
C GLY A 78 8.51 0.06 20.21
N ALA A 79 7.29 -0.46 19.98
CA ALA A 79 6.07 0.34 19.79
C ALA A 79 5.09 0.22 20.97
N GLU A 80 5.54 -0.20 22.15
CA GLU A 80 4.64 -0.42 23.31
C GLU A 80 3.86 0.85 23.67
N GLY A 81 2.53 0.74 23.59
CA GLY A 81 1.60 1.80 23.97
C GLY A 81 1.52 2.99 23.01
N GLN A 82 2.16 2.94 21.86
CA GLN A 82 2.17 4.00 20.84
C GLN A 82 1.62 3.49 19.51
N ASP A 83 1.06 4.40 18.71
CA ASP A 83 0.59 4.13 17.35
C ASP A 83 1.78 4.29 16.39
N ALA A 84 2.61 3.25 16.28
CA ALA A 84 3.92 3.31 15.61
C ALA A 84 4.10 2.23 14.55
N ILE A 85 4.83 2.56 13.49
CA ILE A 85 5.27 1.65 12.44
C ILE A 85 6.72 1.24 12.64
N HIS A 86 6.99 -0.04 12.43
CA HIS A 86 8.34 -0.60 12.38
C HIS A 86 8.99 -0.29 11.04
N ALA A 87 10.23 0.10 11.05
CA ALA A 87 10.98 0.49 9.86
C ALA A 87 12.39 -0.10 9.85
N TRP A 88 12.85 -0.45 8.65
CA TRP A 88 14.24 -0.79 8.34
C TRP A 88 14.87 0.32 7.51
N TRP A 89 16.07 0.75 7.91
CA TRP A 89 16.92 1.61 7.13
C TRP A 89 18.18 0.84 6.74
N MET A 90 18.34 0.56 5.45
CA MET A 90 19.47 -0.13 4.88
C MET A 90 20.26 0.85 4.01
N ALA A 91 21.27 1.51 4.60
CA ALA A 91 22.10 2.46 3.89
C ALA A 91 22.95 1.76 2.81
N HIS A 92 23.07 2.39 1.64
CA HIS A 92 24.09 2.06 0.66
C HIS A 92 25.43 2.64 1.08
N GLU A 93 26.54 2.08 0.60
CA GLU A 93 27.90 2.55 0.92
C GLU A 93 28.16 3.96 0.39
N ASP A 94 27.62 4.27 -0.79
CA ASP A 94 27.63 5.62 -1.34
C ASP A 94 26.56 6.48 -0.63
N PRO A 95 26.96 7.53 0.11
CA PRO A 95 26.03 8.42 0.78
C PRO A 95 25.17 9.26 -0.20
N ALA A 96 25.58 9.37 -1.47
CA ALA A 96 24.82 10.05 -2.53
C ALA A 96 23.82 9.12 -3.25
N ALA A 97 23.80 7.83 -2.93
CA ALA A 97 22.89 6.86 -3.53
C ALA A 97 21.43 7.32 -3.49
N PRO A 98 20.61 7.01 -4.51
CA PRO A 98 19.18 7.24 -4.46
C PRO A 98 18.56 6.46 -3.29
N VAL A 99 17.51 7.01 -2.72
CA VAL A 99 16.81 6.42 -1.56
C VAL A 99 15.40 6.03 -1.96
N ILE A 100 15.03 4.81 -1.66
CA ILE A 100 13.69 4.29 -1.97
C ILE A 100 12.88 4.06 -0.69
N LEU A 101 11.66 4.60 -0.63
CA LEU A 101 10.65 4.16 0.33
C LEU A 101 9.99 2.91 -0.23
N TYR A 102 10.25 1.78 0.42
CA TYR A 102 9.73 0.46 0.04
C TYR A 102 8.44 0.16 0.79
N LEU A 103 7.34 -0.05 0.03
CA LEU A 103 6.01 -0.35 0.51
C LEU A 103 5.63 -1.78 0.08
N HIS A 104 5.51 -2.70 1.06
CA HIS A 104 5.25 -4.11 0.78
C HIS A 104 3.80 -4.40 0.38
N GLY A 105 3.56 -5.57 -0.19
CA GLY A 105 2.23 -6.07 -0.55
C GLY A 105 1.45 -6.63 0.65
N SER A 106 0.24 -7.15 0.37
CA SER A 106 -0.55 -7.90 1.35
C SER A 106 0.17 -9.18 1.81
N ARG A 107 -0.23 -9.71 2.96
CA ARG A 107 0.28 -10.95 3.57
C ARG A 107 1.72 -10.86 4.10
N TRP A 108 2.62 -10.21 3.38
CA TRP A 108 4.03 -10.16 3.72
C TRP A 108 4.32 -8.98 4.66
N ASN A 109 5.35 -9.13 5.48
CA ASN A 109 5.95 -8.08 6.31
C ASN A 109 7.40 -7.84 5.83
N LEU A 110 8.18 -7.06 6.56
CA LEU A 110 9.58 -6.79 6.19
C LEU A 110 10.40 -8.06 6.11
N THR A 111 10.18 -9.03 7.01
CA THR A 111 10.94 -10.29 7.01
C THR A 111 10.61 -11.14 5.79
N GLY A 112 9.35 -11.16 5.34
CA GLY A 112 8.93 -11.81 4.10
C GLY A 112 9.39 -11.08 2.84
N SER A 113 9.67 -9.79 2.96
CA SER A 113 10.13 -8.93 1.86
C SER A 113 11.65 -8.76 1.81
N SER A 114 12.40 -9.32 2.76
CA SER A 114 13.83 -9.08 2.96
C SER A 114 14.66 -9.25 1.70
N TYR A 115 14.42 -10.32 0.92
CA TYR A 115 15.12 -10.59 -0.32
C TYR A 115 14.90 -9.52 -1.41
N ARG A 116 13.72 -8.86 -1.43
CA ARG A 116 13.44 -7.75 -2.34
C ARG A 116 14.13 -6.48 -1.88
N ILE A 117 14.11 -6.22 -0.57
CA ILE A 117 14.74 -5.07 0.07
C ILE A 117 16.25 -5.12 -0.17
N GLU A 118 16.89 -6.29 0.07
CA GLU A 118 18.31 -6.52 -0.21
C GLU A 118 18.66 -6.35 -1.70
N ARG A 119 17.77 -6.79 -2.59
CA ARG A 119 17.93 -6.58 -4.04
C ARG A 119 17.97 -5.10 -4.41
N TRP A 120 17.08 -4.28 -3.83
CA TRP A 120 17.11 -2.84 -4.05
C TRP A 120 18.43 -2.24 -3.59
N ARG A 121 18.93 -2.66 -2.43
CA ARG A 121 20.26 -2.24 -1.97
C ARG A 121 21.37 -2.69 -2.92
N ALA A 122 21.33 -3.91 -3.41
CA ALA A 122 22.31 -4.45 -4.37
C ALA A 122 22.26 -3.73 -5.73
N MET A 123 21.13 -3.11 -6.09
CA MET A 123 21.01 -2.25 -7.28
C MET A 123 21.47 -0.80 -7.05
N GLY A 124 22.04 -0.47 -5.89
CA GLY A 124 22.64 0.83 -5.63
C GLY A 124 21.73 1.80 -4.86
N PHE A 125 20.68 1.32 -4.17
CA PHE A 125 19.79 2.18 -3.40
C PHE A 125 20.06 2.08 -1.90
N THR A 126 19.92 3.19 -1.20
CA THR A 126 19.53 3.17 0.21
C THR A 126 18.05 2.83 0.29
N VAL A 127 17.67 1.94 1.19
CA VAL A 127 16.27 1.49 1.31
C VAL A 127 15.72 1.84 2.69
N MET A 128 14.62 2.57 2.72
CA MET A 128 13.73 2.66 3.86
C MET A 128 12.52 1.76 3.59
N ALA A 129 12.34 0.73 4.39
CA ALA A 129 11.19 -0.17 4.28
C ALA A 129 10.38 -0.13 5.57
N ILE A 130 9.06 -0.21 5.47
CA ILE A 130 8.16 -0.16 6.63
C ILE A 130 7.22 -1.37 6.67
N ASP A 131 6.88 -1.82 7.88
CA ASP A 131 5.66 -2.59 8.13
C ASP A 131 4.51 -1.63 8.42
N TYR A 132 3.39 -1.81 7.75
CA TYR A 132 2.18 -1.06 8.11
C TYR A 132 1.68 -1.51 9.48
N ARG A 133 0.92 -0.66 10.17
CA ARG A 133 0.23 -1.06 11.41
C ARG A 133 -0.56 -2.34 11.18
N GLY A 134 -0.45 -3.27 12.13
CA GLY A 134 -1.02 -4.62 12.04
C GLY A 134 -0.09 -5.66 11.41
N PHE A 135 1.01 -5.28 10.77
CA PHE A 135 2.02 -6.19 10.22
C PHE A 135 3.30 -6.22 11.06
N GLY A 136 4.01 -7.34 11.03
CA GLY A 136 5.32 -7.50 11.63
C GLY A 136 5.40 -6.97 13.05
N LYS A 137 6.39 -6.12 13.32
CA LYS A 137 6.62 -5.51 14.63
C LYS A 137 5.89 -4.16 14.82
N SER A 138 5.08 -3.71 13.85
CA SER A 138 4.29 -2.49 13.98
C SER A 138 3.14 -2.66 14.96
N SER A 139 2.65 -1.55 15.54
CA SER A 139 1.48 -1.52 16.42
C SER A 139 0.16 -1.85 15.69
N GLY A 140 -0.94 -1.87 16.43
CA GLY A 140 -2.29 -2.10 15.89
C GLY A 140 -2.56 -3.57 15.55
N ASP A 141 -3.81 -3.93 15.30
CA ASP A 141 -4.23 -5.32 15.07
C ASP A 141 -4.56 -5.60 13.61
N LEU A 142 -5.57 -4.94 13.07
CA LEU A 142 -6.05 -5.18 11.71
C LEU A 142 -5.90 -3.92 10.87
N PRO A 143 -5.06 -3.92 9.82
CA PRO A 143 -4.86 -2.75 8.96
C PRO A 143 -6.12 -2.38 8.19
N SER A 144 -6.18 -1.11 7.76
CA SER A 144 -7.18 -0.61 6.80
C SER A 144 -6.50 0.20 5.71
N GLU A 145 -7.21 0.46 4.61
CA GLU A 145 -6.75 1.34 3.53
C GLU A 145 -6.29 2.70 4.07
N ALA A 146 -7.12 3.35 4.89
CA ALA A 146 -6.79 4.65 5.49
C ALA A 146 -5.55 4.58 6.40
N MET A 147 -5.38 3.50 7.15
CA MET A 147 -4.20 3.29 7.99
C MET A 147 -2.93 3.16 7.15
N THR A 148 -2.94 2.32 6.10
CA THR A 148 -1.74 2.13 5.26
C THR A 148 -1.34 3.42 4.53
N TYR A 149 -2.31 4.26 4.14
CA TYR A 149 -2.02 5.59 3.59
C TYR A 149 -1.39 6.54 4.63
N ALA A 150 -1.91 6.53 5.87
CA ALA A 150 -1.33 7.33 6.95
C ALA A 150 0.09 6.87 7.30
N ASP A 151 0.32 5.57 7.36
CA ASP A 151 1.62 4.95 7.63
C ASP A 151 2.66 5.32 6.57
N ALA A 152 2.30 5.24 5.30
CA ALA A 152 3.15 5.64 4.19
C ALA A 152 3.48 7.15 4.23
N ARG A 153 2.52 8.01 4.57
CA ARG A 153 2.75 9.46 4.75
C ARG A 153 3.69 9.76 5.91
N ALA A 154 3.52 9.09 7.05
CA ALA A 154 4.42 9.24 8.19
C ALA A 154 5.85 8.84 7.84
N ALA A 155 6.03 7.69 7.18
CA ALA A 155 7.31 7.23 6.69
C ALA A 155 7.93 8.21 5.67
N TRP A 156 7.13 8.75 4.77
CA TRP A 156 7.57 9.75 3.80
C TRP A 156 8.04 11.05 4.46
N ASN A 157 7.30 11.55 5.44
CA ASN A 157 7.67 12.75 6.19
C ASN A 157 9.01 12.59 6.92
N TRP A 158 9.22 11.44 7.53
CA TRP A 158 10.50 11.10 8.14
C TRP A 158 11.61 11.02 7.08
N LEU A 159 11.36 10.32 5.97
CA LEU A 159 12.33 10.18 4.88
C LEU A 159 12.72 11.54 4.31
N LYS A 160 11.77 12.43 4.13
CA LYS A 160 11.99 13.79 3.64
C LYS A 160 12.94 14.59 4.55
N ALA A 161 12.80 14.44 5.85
CA ALA A 161 13.68 15.07 6.82
C ALA A 161 15.08 14.45 6.83
N ALA A 162 15.17 13.11 6.69
CA ALA A 162 16.44 12.38 6.67
C ALA A 162 17.23 12.55 5.36
N VAL A 163 16.52 12.80 4.25
CA VAL A 163 17.10 12.95 2.89
C VAL A 163 16.54 14.23 2.29
N PRO A 164 17.14 15.41 2.55
CA PRO A 164 16.61 16.70 2.08
C PRO A 164 16.54 16.85 0.56
N ASP A 165 17.48 16.25 -0.18
CA ASP A 165 17.51 16.29 -1.64
C ASP A 165 16.36 15.49 -2.26
N PRO A 166 15.36 16.14 -2.90
CA PRO A 166 14.25 15.46 -3.55
C PRO A 166 14.67 14.61 -4.75
N GLY A 167 15.79 14.95 -5.40
CA GLY A 167 16.35 14.19 -6.52
C GLY A 167 16.81 12.78 -6.14
N ARG A 168 16.97 12.52 -4.85
CA ARG A 168 17.35 11.21 -4.33
C ARG A 168 16.18 10.37 -3.84
N ARG A 169 14.99 10.95 -3.65
CA ARG A 169 13.84 10.25 -3.04
C ARG A 169 12.94 9.61 -4.08
N PHE A 170 12.79 8.30 -3.99
CA PHE A 170 11.90 7.50 -4.82
C PHE A 170 10.88 6.76 -3.95
N ILE A 171 9.71 6.48 -4.52
CA ILE A 171 8.66 5.67 -3.91
C ILE A 171 8.58 4.37 -4.70
N TYR A 172 8.59 3.24 -4.01
CA TYR A 172 8.34 1.93 -4.61
C TYR A 172 7.24 1.20 -3.87
N GLY A 173 6.36 0.56 -4.62
CA GLY A 173 5.32 -0.30 -4.06
C GLY A 173 5.08 -1.56 -4.87
N HIS A 174 4.99 -2.70 -4.17
CA HIS A 174 4.66 -3.99 -4.75
C HIS A 174 3.22 -4.39 -4.43
N SER A 175 2.44 -4.79 -5.44
CA SER A 175 1.07 -5.28 -5.26
C SER A 175 0.20 -4.26 -4.50
N LEU A 176 -0.36 -4.59 -3.33
CA LEU A 176 -1.07 -3.66 -2.45
C LEU A 176 -0.24 -2.40 -2.15
N GLY A 177 1.06 -2.58 -1.88
CA GLY A 177 1.99 -1.47 -1.66
C GLY A 177 2.10 -0.53 -2.85
N GLY A 178 1.86 -1.02 -4.08
CA GLY A 178 1.78 -0.20 -5.28
C GLY A 178 0.58 0.75 -5.27
N ALA A 179 -0.58 0.30 -4.79
CA ALA A 179 -1.75 1.16 -4.61
C ALA A 179 -1.51 2.21 -3.50
N VAL A 180 -0.83 1.83 -2.42
CA VAL A 180 -0.39 2.77 -1.36
C VAL A 180 0.61 3.79 -1.91
N ALA A 181 1.57 3.35 -2.73
CA ALA A 181 2.56 4.22 -3.39
C ALA A 181 1.89 5.23 -4.34
N ILE A 182 0.87 4.80 -5.09
CA ILE A 182 0.07 5.68 -5.96
C ILE A 182 -0.68 6.72 -5.13
N ASP A 183 -1.30 6.35 -4.00
CA ASP A 183 -1.97 7.31 -3.10
C ASP A 183 -0.99 8.34 -2.56
N LEU A 184 0.14 7.89 -2.05
CA LEU A 184 1.19 8.77 -1.56
C LEU A 184 1.66 9.72 -2.65
N ALA A 185 2.05 9.22 -3.82
CA ALA A 185 2.56 10.02 -4.93
C ALA A 185 1.54 11.04 -5.45
N ALA A 186 0.24 10.69 -5.46
CA ALA A 186 -0.84 11.60 -5.88
C ALA A 186 -1.09 12.75 -4.89
N ALA A 187 -0.65 12.60 -3.65
CA ALA A 187 -0.78 13.61 -2.60
C ALA A 187 0.46 14.52 -2.48
N LEU A 188 1.58 14.17 -3.13
CA LEU A 188 2.82 14.95 -3.04
C LEU A 188 2.78 16.19 -3.93
N PRO A 189 3.33 17.33 -3.46
CA PRO A 189 3.64 18.47 -4.30
C PRO A 189 4.62 18.10 -5.41
N ALA A 190 4.52 18.80 -6.54
CA ALA A 190 5.46 18.63 -7.65
C ALA A 190 6.90 18.91 -7.19
N GLY A 191 7.83 18.03 -7.54
CA GLY A 191 9.24 18.16 -7.20
C GLY A 191 9.61 17.66 -5.79
N GLU A 192 8.68 17.07 -5.03
CA GLU A 192 8.98 16.55 -3.70
C GLU A 192 9.66 15.15 -3.73
N ALA A 193 9.51 14.42 -4.83
CA ALA A 193 10.19 13.16 -5.10
C ALA A 193 10.70 13.10 -6.53
N ALA A 194 11.73 12.29 -6.77
CA ALA A 194 12.27 12.07 -8.11
C ALA A 194 11.38 11.16 -8.96
N GLY A 195 10.74 10.15 -8.35
CA GLY A 195 9.89 9.24 -9.12
C GLY A 195 9.13 8.21 -8.30
N LEU A 196 8.16 7.58 -8.97
CA LEU A 196 7.33 6.48 -8.48
C LEU A 196 7.63 5.22 -9.28
N ILE A 197 7.82 4.10 -8.61
CA ILE A 197 7.94 2.77 -9.22
C ILE A 197 6.86 1.87 -8.63
N THR A 198 6.04 1.25 -9.47
CA THR A 198 5.05 0.27 -9.02
C THR A 198 5.31 -1.08 -9.68
N GLU A 199 5.21 -2.16 -8.92
CA GLU A 199 5.42 -3.53 -9.39
C GLU A 199 4.18 -4.38 -9.09
N ALA A 200 3.62 -5.04 -10.12
CA ALA A 200 2.49 -5.97 -10.01
C ALA A 200 1.28 -5.38 -9.26
N THR A 201 0.99 -4.09 -9.46
CA THR A 201 -0.11 -3.40 -8.79
C THR A 201 -1.40 -3.41 -9.61
N PHE A 202 -2.50 -2.97 -9.02
CA PHE A 202 -3.84 -3.09 -9.53
C PHE A 202 -4.56 -1.73 -9.62
N THR A 203 -5.64 -1.71 -10.38
CA THR A 203 -6.50 -0.54 -10.62
C THR A 203 -7.42 -0.22 -9.44
N SER A 204 -8.04 -1.26 -8.85
CA SER A 204 -8.86 -1.20 -7.63
C SER A 204 -9.11 -2.60 -7.07
N ILE A 205 -9.57 -2.69 -5.81
CA ILE A 205 -10.03 -3.98 -5.25
C ILE A 205 -11.25 -4.50 -6.01
N ALA A 206 -12.15 -3.62 -6.45
CA ALA A 206 -13.30 -4.01 -7.27
C ALA A 206 -12.86 -4.70 -8.57
N ASP A 207 -11.85 -4.18 -9.24
CA ASP A 207 -11.31 -4.78 -10.46
C ASP A 207 -10.61 -6.12 -10.21
N ILE A 208 -9.91 -6.28 -9.07
CA ILE A 208 -9.35 -7.58 -8.64
C ILE A 208 -10.46 -8.62 -8.49
N VAL A 209 -11.55 -8.27 -7.79
CA VAL A 209 -12.69 -9.18 -7.63
C VAL A 209 -13.33 -9.48 -8.99
N ALA A 210 -13.54 -8.46 -9.83
CA ALA A 210 -14.11 -8.63 -11.17
C ALA A 210 -13.27 -9.54 -12.09
N SER A 211 -11.95 -9.58 -11.90
CA SER A 211 -11.03 -10.46 -12.66
C SER A 211 -10.94 -11.88 -12.11
N SER A 212 -11.55 -12.15 -10.95
CA SER A 212 -11.55 -13.46 -10.30
C SER A 212 -12.76 -14.32 -10.73
N GLN A 213 -12.81 -15.57 -10.27
CA GLN A 213 -13.98 -16.44 -10.43
C GLN A 213 -15.26 -15.87 -9.81
N TRP A 214 -15.16 -14.86 -8.94
CA TRP A 214 -16.27 -14.17 -8.28
C TRP A 214 -16.71 -12.90 -9.01
N GLY A 215 -16.16 -12.63 -10.19
CA GLY A 215 -16.41 -11.40 -10.96
C GLY A 215 -17.85 -11.15 -11.37
N PHE A 216 -18.72 -12.18 -11.30
CA PHE A 216 -20.15 -12.05 -11.54
C PHE A 216 -20.92 -11.39 -10.37
N LEU A 217 -20.30 -11.26 -9.19
CA LEU A 217 -20.92 -10.65 -8.02
C LEU A 217 -20.77 -9.13 -8.06
N PRO A 218 -21.84 -8.33 -7.89
CA PRO A 218 -21.78 -6.88 -7.85
C PRO A 218 -21.28 -6.38 -6.49
N VAL A 219 -20.03 -6.68 -6.13
CA VAL A 219 -19.45 -6.39 -4.80
C VAL A 219 -19.10 -4.91 -4.59
N GLY A 220 -18.95 -4.13 -5.66
CA GLY A 220 -18.49 -2.75 -5.61
C GLY A 220 -19.12 -1.88 -4.52
N PRO A 221 -20.47 -1.83 -4.40
CA PRO A 221 -21.15 -1.04 -3.39
C PRO A 221 -20.90 -1.50 -1.94
N LEU A 222 -20.45 -2.75 -1.74
CA LEU A 222 -20.19 -3.34 -0.43
C LEU A 222 -18.73 -3.22 0.01
N LEU A 223 -17.84 -2.77 -0.89
CA LEU A 223 -16.42 -2.64 -0.58
C LEU A 223 -16.16 -1.44 0.33
N THR A 224 -15.55 -1.69 1.48
CA THR A 224 -15.08 -0.69 2.45
C THR A 224 -13.62 -0.34 2.24
N GLN A 225 -12.84 -1.26 1.69
CA GLN A 225 -11.43 -1.11 1.33
C GLN A 225 -11.33 -1.14 -0.21
N ARG A 226 -11.15 0.01 -0.82
CA ARG A 226 -11.35 0.16 -2.28
C ARG A 226 -10.06 0.23 -3.08
N PHE A 227 -9.07 0.97 -2.57
CA PHE A 227 -7.77 1.22 -3.22
C PHE A 227 -7.93 1.67 -4.68
N GLU A 228 -8.66 2.78 -4.90
CA GLU A 228 -8.96 3.32 -6.24
C GLU A 228 -7.71 3.96 -6.86
N SER A 229 -6.81 3.13 -7.40
CA SER A 229 -5.57 3.59 -8.04
C SER A 229 -5.84 4.34 -9.34
N MET A 230 -6.89 3.96 -10.10
CA MET A 230 -7.25 4.63 -11.36
C MET A 230 -7.60 6.10 -11.16
N ASP A 231 -8.33 6.44 -10.09
CA ASP A 231 -8.76 7.80 -9.81
C ASP A 231 -7.59 8.71 -9.40
N LYS A 232 -6.48 8.12 -8.98
CA LYS A 232 -5.32 8.81 -8.42
C LYS A 232 -4.18 8.96 -9.44
N VAL A 233 -3.95 7.92 -10.25
CA VAL A 233 -2.77 7.83 -11.14
C VAL A 233 -2.68 8.98 -12.15
N ALA A 234 -3.82 9.48 -12.64
CA ALA A 234 -3.88 10.60 -13.60
C ALA A 234 -3.37 11.92 -13.00
N ARG A 235 -3.43 12.07 -11.66
CA ARG A 235 -3.01 13.29 -10.96
C ARG A 235 -1.54 13.31 -10.58
N ILE A 236 -0.83 12.19 -10.74
CA ILE A 236 0.58 12.09 -10.39
C ILE A 236 1.41 12.83 -11.45
N THR A 237 2.13 13.86 -11.02
CA THR A 237 3.03 14.65 -11.87
C THR A 237 4.46 14.12 -11.88
N LEU A 238 4.83 13.29 -10.90
CA LEU A 238 6.16 12.65 -10.82
C LEU A 238 6.40 11.74 -12.03
N PRO A 239 7.65 11.57 -12.48
CA PRO A 239 8.04 10.43 -13.31
C PRO A 239 7.57 9.13 -12.70
N LYS A 240 7.06 8.21 -13.51
CA LYS A 240 6.55 6.92 -13.02
C LYS A 240 6.92 5.76 -13.93
N LEU A 241 7.32 4.65 -13.29
CA LEU A 241 7.62 3.37 -13.94
C LEU A 241 6.64 2.32 -13.42
N PHE A 242 5.88 1.72 -14.32
CA PHE A 242 5.03 0.58 -14.04
C PHE A 242 5.77 -0.69 -14.47
N ILE A 243 5.86 -1.70 -13.60
CA ILE A 243 6.50 -2.99 -13.88
C ILE A 243 5.47 -4.09 -13.67
N HIS A 244 5.32 -5.00 -14.64
CA HIS A 244 4.39 -6.13 -14.48
C HIS A 244 4.89 -7.36 -15.23
N GLY A 245 4.67 -8.53 -14.63
CA GLY A 245 4.94 -9.81 -15.30
C GLY A 245 3.74 -10.29 -16.10
N THR A 246 3.96 -10.72 -17.35
CA THR A 246 2.85 -11.18 -18.23
C THR A 246 2.21 -12.48 -17.76
N GLY A 247 2.90 -13.26 -16.91
CA GLY A 247 2.40 -14.49 -16.30
C GLY A 247 1.77 -14.30 -14.89
N ASP A 248 1.50 -13.06 -14.46
CA ASP A 248 0.87 -12.78 -13.16
C ASP A 248 -0.57 -13.31 -13.14
N ARG A 249 -0.83 -14.28 -12.23
CA ARG A 249 -2.14 -14.92 -12.05
C ARG A 249 -2.90 -14.37 -10.83
N ILE A 250 -2.30 -13.46 -10.06
CA ILE A 250 -2.92 -12.84 -8.88
C ILE A 250 -3.48 -11.48 -9.26
N VAL A 251 -2.65 -10.64 -9.86
CA VAL A 251 -3.04 -9.35 -10.42
C VAL A 251 -2.81 -9.41 -11.94
N PRO A 252 -3.85 -9.48 -12.77
CA PRO A 252 -3.69 -9.53 -14.21
C PRO A 252 -2.94 -8.33 -14.77
N HIS A 253 -1.91 -8.55 -15.56
CA HIS A 253 -1.06 -7.48 -16.11
C HIS A 253 -1.82 -6.38 -16.91
N PRO A 254 -3.00 -6.62 -17.54
CA PRO A 254 -3.76 -5.55 -18.17
C PRO A 254 -4.17 -4.43 -17.21
N MET A 255 -4.14 -4.66 -15.88
CA MET A 255 -4.37 -3.60 -14.91
C MET A 255 -3.25 -2.55 -14.95
N SER A 256 -1.99 -2.96 -15.11
CA SER A 256 -0.88 -2.02 -15.31
C SER A 256 -0.96 -1.31 -16.65
N ASP A 257 -1.47 -1.96 -17.71
CA ASP A 257 -1.73 -1.31 -18.99
C ASP A 257 -2.74 -0.16 -18.85
N ARG A 258 -3.82 -0.41 -18.07
CA ARG A 258 -4.84 0.61 -17.77
C ARG A 258 -4.27 1.76 -16.93
N LEU A 259 -3.50 1.45 -15.88
CA LEU A 259 -2.82 2.47 -15.05
C LEU A 259 -1.86 3.31 -15.89
N PHE A 260 -1.05 2.66 -16.74
CA PHE A 260 -0.13 3.34 -17.64
C PHE A 260 -0.89 4.24 -18.63
N ALA A 261 -1.96 3.75 -19.23
CA ALA A 261 -2.77 4.55 -20.17
C ALA A 261 -3.35 5.81 -19.50
N ALA A 262 -3.86 5.67 -18.26
CA ALA A 262 -4.47 6.79 -17.51
C ALA A 262 -3.44 7.77 -16.91
N ALA A 263 -2.21 7.35 -16.70
CA ALA A 263 -1.18 8.15 -16.05
C ALA A 263 -0.75 9.32 -16.97
N ALA A 264 -0.53 10.51 -16.37
CA ALA A 264 0.10 11.64 -17.06
C ALA A 264 1.58 11.37 -17.37
N GLU A 265 2.16 12.07 -18.35
CA GLU A 265 3.60 12.02 -18.61
C GLU A 265 4.41 12.72 -17.47
N PRO A 266 5.67 12.34 -17.25
CA PRO A 266 6.41 11.26 -17.90
C PRO A 266 6.12 9.89 -17.27
N LYS A 267 6.01 8.87 -18.11
CA LYS A 267 5.67 7.50 -17.69
C LYS A 267 6.40 6.45 -18.53
N GLN A 268 6.68 5.30 -17.92
CA GLN A 268 7.30 4.14 -18.56
C GLN A 268 6.56 2.87 -18.13
N LEU A 269 6.56 1.85 -18.98
CA LEU A 269 5.99 0.54 -18.69
C LEU A 269 6.98 -0.56 -19.07
N LEU A 270 7.35 -1.40 -18.11
CA LEU A 270 8.12 -2.61 -18.33
C LEU A 270 7.20 -3.84 -18.15
N LYS A 271 7.02 -4.61 -19.21
CA LYS A 271 6.42 -5.95 -19.13
C LYS A 271 7.52 -7.00 -19.16
N VAL A 272 7.57 -7.86 -18.14
CA VAL A 272 8.51 -8.97 -18.08
C VAL A 272 7.80 -10.24 -18.51
N GLU A 273 8.20 -10.79 -19.65
CA GLU A 273 7.57 -11.95 -20.24
C GLU A 273 7.67 -13.17 -19.32
N GLY A 274 6.56 -13.87 -19.10
CA GLY A 274 6.46 -15.02 -18.21
C GLY A 274 6.63 -14.71 -16.72
N GLY A 275 6.94 -13.47 -16.35
CA GLY A 275 7.07 -13.05 -14.95
C GLY A 275 5.74 -13.23 -14.21
N GLY A 276 5.75 -13.86 -13.04
CA GLY A 276 4.60 -14.00 -12.15
C GLY A 276 4.57 -12.90 -11.08
N HIS A 277 3.56 -12.90 -10.22
CA HIS A 277 3.31 -11.86 -9.22
C HIS A 277 4.50 -11.55 -8.29
N SER A 278 5.25 -12.57 -7.91
CA SER A 278 6.31 -12.41 -6.90
C SER A 278 7.73 -12.63 -7.43
N ASN A 279 7.89 -13.01 -8.70
CA ASN A 279 9.19 -13.39 -9.27
C ASN A 279 9.59 -12.60 -10.53
N ILE A 280 8.98 -11.44 -10.77
CA ILE A 280 9.22 -10.60 -11.95
C ILE A 280 10.73 -10.38 -12.16
N ALA A 281 11.42 -9.93 -11.11
CA ALA A 281 12.86 -9.67 -11.18
C ALA A 281 13.72 -10.95 -11.37
N TRP A 282 13.20 -12.14 -11.11
CA TRP A 282 13.91 -13.39 -11.39
C TRP A 282 13.75 -13.81 -12.85
N SER A 283 12.58 -13.55 -13.43
CA SER A 283 12.26 -13.94 -14.80
C SER A 283 12.95 -13.08 -15.86
N GLY A 284 13.40 -11.87 -15.50
CA GLY A 284 14.03 -10.93 -16.43
C GLY A 284 14.93 -9.92 -15.72
N PHE A 285 15.90 -10.39 -14.90
CA PHE A 285 16.67 -9.52 -14.02
C PHE A 285 17.44 -8.42 -14.74
N ASP A 286 18.05 -8.70 -15.87
CA ASP A 286 18.85 -7.70 -16.59
C ASP A 286 17.95 -6.58 -17.15
N ALA A 287 16.86 -6.92 -17.81
CA ALA A 287 15.89 -5.93 -18.30
C ALA A 287 15.23 -5.14 -17.16
N TYR A 288 14.95 -5.79 -16.03
CA TYR A 288 14.42 -5.17 -14.83
C TYR A 288 15.41 -4.13 -14.26
N ARG A 289 16.67 -4.52 -14.10
CA ARG A 289 17.75 -3.66 -13.58
C ARG A 289 18.03 -2.49 -14.51
N GLU A 290 18.09 -2.75 -15.82
CA GLU A 290 18.34 -1.73 -16.84
C GLU A 290 17.23 -0.68 -16.86
N ALA A 291 15.97 -1.10 -16.92
CA ALA A 291 14.82 -0.20 -16.92
C ALA A 291 14.77 0.67 -15.66
N ILE A 292 15.03 0.11 -14.48
CA ILE A 292 15.09 0.89 -13.24
C ILE A 292 16.25 1.89 -13.28
N GLY A 293 17.44 1.47 -13.72
CA GLY A 293 18.61 2.37 -13.81
C GLY A 293 18.39 3.52 -14.78
N GLU A 294 17.78 3.25 -15.94
CA GLU A 294 17.44 4.28 -16.93
C GLU A 294 16.37 5.24 -16.38
N PHE A 295 15.33 4.68 -15.76
CA PHE A 295 14.27 5.47 -15.12
C PHE A 295 14.84 6.43 -14.07
N VAL A 296 15.69 5.93 -13.16
CA VAL A 296 16.29 6.74 -12.09
C VAL A 296 17.11 7.88 -12.68
N ARG A 297 18.01 7.59 -13.63
CA ARG A 297 18.83 8.62 -14.28
C ARG A 297 17.97 9.70 -14.97
N SER A 298 16.95 9.28 -15.70
CA SER A 298 16.06 10.22 -16.42
C SER A 298 15.23 11.07 -15.45
N ALA A 299 14.73 10.49 -14.37
CA ALA A 299 13.96 11.17 -13.35
C ALA A 299 14.80 12.22 -12.60
N GLN A 300 16.02 11.88 -12.21
CA GLN A 300 16.95 12.79 -11.55
C GLN A 300 17.32 13.97 -12.46
N ALA A 301 17.67 13.70 -13.72
CA ALA A 301 18.01 14.75 -14.68
C ALA A 301 16.86 15.74 -14.91
N ARG A 302 15.62 15.26 -14.97
CA ARG A 302 14.41 16.12 -15.09
C ARG A 302 14.27 17.06 -13.90
N LEU A 303 14.45 16.55 -12.69
CA LEU A 303 14.27 17.37 -11.49
C LEU A 303 15.36 18.45 -11.41
N GLN A 304 16.61 18.14 -11.74
CA GLN A 304 17.72 19.08 -11.80
C GLN A 304 17.43 20.21 -12.80
N ASN A 305 16.95 19.87 -14.00
CA ASN A 305 16.61 20.87 -15.04
C ASN A 305 15.45 21.79 -14.59
N THR A 306 14.47 21.25 -13.84
CA THR A 306 13.36 22.06 -13.31
C THR A 306 13.81 23.05 -12.24
N HIS A 307 14.84 22.71 -11.46
CA HIS A 307 15.41 23.62 -10.46
C HIS A 307 16.34 24.67 -11.09
N ALA A 308 17.03 24.35 -12.18
CA ALA A 308 17.91 25.28 -12.89
C ALA A 308 17.16 26.38 -13.65
N THR A 309 15.87 26.17 -13.93
CA THR A 309 15.00 27.12 -14.67
C THR A 309 14.10 28.00 -13.78
N ARG A 310 14.18 27.84 -12.47
CA ARG A 310 13.50 28.67 -11.46
C ARG A 310 14.47 29.59 -10.76
#